data_f245a2836923c58a5df6bafc05dac63b
#
_entry.id   f245a2836923c58a5df6bafc05dac63b
#
_cell.length_a   1.000
_cell.length_b   1.000
_cell.length_c   1.000
_cell.angle_alpha   90.00
_cell.angle_beta   90.00
_cell.angle_gamma   90.00
#
_symmetry.space_group_name_H-M   'P 1'
#
loop_
_entity.id
_entity.type
_entity.pdbx_description
1 polymer ?
#
loop_
_entity_poly.entity_id
_entity_poly.type
_entity_poly.pdbx_seq_one_letter_code
_entity_poly.pdbx_strand_id
1 'polypeptide(L)'
;MTARRLLAAALVPIAVAVGLAACGGGGGKDKGTKVTTDTAGPGEKTEGTAITLKAALTGAEEVPGPGVKDGIGAFLIDIAGTKGCYDLKATMGEKPTKAHIHQGAEGVSGPVLVDLMPAFAPGESAFTTKQCVDLPGDVAAKVLADPSAYYVNVHSAEHPDGAMRGQLAKF
;
A
#
# COMPACT_ATOMS: atom_id res chain seq x y z
N MET A 1 31.50 -37.77 -15.16
CA MET A 1 31.27 -37.39 -16.57
C MET A 1 30.34 -36.16 -16.56
N THR A 2 30.95 -35.04 -16.89
CA THR A 2 30.41 -33.70 -16.74
C THR A 2 29.77 -33.24 -18.05
N ALA A 3 28.53 -32.86 -18.06
CA ALA A 3 27.90 -32.19 -19.21
C ALA A 3 27.48 -30.77 -18.82
N ARG A 4 28.31 -29.80 -19.19
CA ARG A 4 27.98 -28.37 -19.19
C ARG A 4 27.09 -28.05 -20.38
N ARG A 5 25.87 -27.57 -20.17
CA ARG A 5 25.05 -26.94 -21.21
C ARG A 5 25.21 -25.42 -21.13
N LEU A 6 25.82 -24.85 -22.15
CA LEU A 6 25.89 -23.44 -22.47
C LEU A 6 24.52 -22.98 -23.02
N LEU A 7 23.88 -21.99 -22.38
CA LEU A 7 22.74 -21.28 -22.97
C LEU A 7 23.25 -19.99 -23.62
N ALA A 8 23.03 -19.88 -24.92
CA ALA A 8 23.33 -18.71 -25.73
C ALA A 8 22.24 -17.65 -25.49
N ALA A 9 22.66 -16.43 -25.20
CA ALA A 9 21.79 -15.26 -25.11
C ALA A 9 21.56 -14.70 -26.52
N ALA A 10 20.29 -14.58 -26.93
CA ALA A 10 19.88 -13.91 -28.16
C ALA A 10 19.61 -12.43 -27.87
N LEU A 11 20.38 -11.55 -28.49
CA LEU A 11 20.18 -10.11 -28.54
C LEU A 11 19.14 -9.78 -29.63
N VAL A 12 18.06 -9.07 -29.25
CA VAL A 12 17.08 -8.50 -30.17
C VAL A 12 17.35 -7.00 -30.31
N PRO A 13 17.55 -6.45 -31.51
CA PRO A 13 17.72 -5.02 -31.71
C PRO A 13 16.38 -4.30 -31.74
N ILE A 14 16.23 -3.23 -30.96
CA ILE A 14 15.09 -2.31 -30.98
C ILE A 14 15.35 -1.24 -32.07
N ALA A 15 14.52 -1.20 -33.09
CA ALA A 15 14.51 -0.16 -34.10
C ALA A 15 13.70 1.05 -33.61
N VAL A 16 14.36 2.19 -33.50
CA VAL A 16 13.75 3.49 -33.23
C VAL A 16 13.34 4.14 -34.56
N ALA A 17 12.04 4.31 -34.77
CA ALA A 17 11.53 5.10 -35.90
C ALA A 17 11.24 6.54 -35.42
N VAL A 18 12.04 7.48 -35.93
CA VAL A 18 11.83 8.92 -35.79
C VAL A 18 10.94 9.39 -36.95
N GLY A 19 9.73 9.83 -36.67
CA GLY A 19 8.82 10.45 -37.61
C GLY A 19 8.80 11.97 -37.40
N LEU A 20 9.45 12.72 -38.30
CA LEU A 20 9.25 14.17 -38.48
C LEU A 20 8.03 14.38 -39.40
N ALA A 21 7.07 15.19 -39.00
CA ALA A 21 6.12 15.81 -39.88
C ALA A 21 6.05 17.31 -39.60
N ALA A 22 6.31 18.07 -40.66
CA ALA A 22 6.43 19.52 -40.66
C ALA A 22 5.13 20.23 -41.04
N CYS A 23 5.00 21.45 -40.52
CA CYS A 23 4.42 22.68 -41.09
C CYS A 23 3.04 22.66 -41.77
N GLY A 24 2.18 23.56 -41.31
CA GLY A 24 1.07 24.15 -42.04
C GLY A 24 0.53 25.37 -41.31
N GLY A 25 0.96 26.57 -41.74
CA GLY A 25 0.45 27.84 -41.25
C GLY A 25 -0.91 28.20 -41.82
N GLY A 26 -1.70 29.00 -41.10
CA GLY A 26 -2.95 29.57 -41.51
C GLY A 26 -3.43 30.60 -40.51
N GLY A 27 -3.20 31.89 -40.84
CA GLY A 27 -3.73 32.99 -40.04
C GLY A 27 -5.23 33.19 -40.29
N GLY A 28 -5.96 33.45 -39.23
CA GLY A 28 -7.35 33.89 -39.22
C GLY A 28 -7.59 34.80 -38.06
N LYS A 29 -7.68 36.10 -38.34
CA LYS A 29 -8.22 37.09 -37.38
C LYS A 29 -9.73 36.98 -37.44
N ASP A 30 -10.37 36.77 -36.33
CA ASP A 30 -11.76 37.17 -36.11
C ASP A 30 -12.01 37.54 -34.65
N LYS A 31 -12.81 38.61 -34.58
CA LYS A 31 -13.16 39.42 -33.43
C LYS A 31 -14.09 38.69 -32.46
N GLY A 32 -13.83 38.93 -31.19
CA GLY A 32 -14.76 39.18 -30.09
C GLY A 32 -16.07 38.38 -30.04
N THR A 33 -16.13 37.51 -29.06
CA THR A 33 -17.37 37.32 -28.31
C THR A 33 -16.99 36.86 -26.91
N LYS A 34 -17.25 37.73 -25.94
CA LYS A 34 -17.16 37.47 -24.53
C LYS A 34 -18.32 36.54 -24.17
N VAL A 35 -18.07 35.27 -24.05
CA VAL A 35 -18.99 34.33 -23.41
C VAL A 35 -18.38 33.93 -22.09
N THR A 36 -18.85 34.58 -21.05
CA THR A 36 -18.73 34.11 -19.69
C THR A 36 -19.68 32.93 -19.50
N THR A 37 -19.19 31.74 -19.58
CA THR A 37 -19.85 30.59 -18.99
C THR A 37 -18.99 30.11 -17.85
N ASP A 38 -19.29 30.60 -16.65
CA ASP A 38 -18.97 29.95 -15.41
C ASP A 38 -19.66 28.58 -15.41
N THR A 39 -18.97 27.57 -15.93
CA THR A 39 -19.28 26.20 -15.59
C THR A 39 -18.32 25.85 -14.47
N ALA A 40 -18.78 26.07 -13.23
CA ALA A 40 -18.20 25.43 -12.08
C ALA A 40 -18.32 23.91 -12.31
N GLY A 41 -17.23 23.32 -12.74
CA GLY A 41 -17.05 21.86 -12.74
C GLY A 41 -17.18 21.35 -11.31
N PRO A 42 -17.68 20.12 -11.11
CA PRO A 42 -17.80 19.53 -9.78
C PRO A 42 -16.43 19.55 -9.10
N GLY A 43 -16.40 20.11 -7.89
CA GLY A 43 -15.23 20.45 -7.11
C GLY A 43 -14.12 19.41 -7.20
N GLU A 44 -12.99 19.86 -7.68
CA GLU A 44 -11.70 19.23 -7.47
C GLU A 44 -11.50 19.13 -5.96
N LYS A 45 -11.74 17.92 -5.45
CA LYS A 45 -11.32 17.60 -4.08
C LYS A 45 -9.81 17.77 -4.08
N THR A 46 -9.32 18.78 -3.42
CA THR A 46 -7.91 18.89 -3.05
C THR A 46 -7.59 17.62 -2.25
N GLU A 47 -7.09 16.60 -2.93
CA GLU A 47 -6.47 15.46 -2.27
C GLU A 47 -5.25 16.02 -1.55
N GLY A 48 -5.37 16.15 -0.23
CA GLY A 48 -4.26 16.60 0.61
C GLY A 48 -3.04 15.72 0.34
N THR A 49 -1.84 16.29 0.46
CA THR A 49 -0.59 15.55 0.32
C THR A 49 -0.66 14.27 1.15
N ALA A 50 -0.44 13.12 0.52
CA ALA A 50 -0.42 11.85 1.22
C ALA A 50 0.72 11.81 2.24
N ILE A 51 0.47 11.26 3.41
CA ILE A 51 1.48 11.04 4.45
C ILE A 51 1.71 9.54 4.55
N THR A 52 2.98 9.13 4.43
CA THR A 52 3.37 7.74 4.50
C THR A 52 3.70 7.33 5.94
N LEU A 53 3.12 6.23 6.38
CA LEU A 53 3.48 5.53 7.60
C LEU A 53 4.04 4.15 7.27
N LYS A 54 4.83 3.59 8.19
CA LYS A 54 5.45 2.27 8.06
C LYS A 54 5.32 1.46 9.34
N ALA A 55 5.42 0.12 9.20
CA ALA A 55 5.66 -0.79 10.31
C ALA A 55 6.55 -1.95 9.85
N ALA A 56 7.46 -2.38 10.71
CA ALA A 56 8.14 -3.66 10.58
C ALA A 56 7.38 -4.67 11.43
N LEU A 57 6.99 -5.81 10.85
CA LEU A 57 6.19 -6.82 11.52
C LEU A 57 7.07 -8.02 11.90
N THR A 58 6.94 -8.48 13.14
CA THR A 58 7.55 -9.72 13.63
C THR A 58 6.57 -10.49 14.50
N GLY A 59 6.76 -11.80 14.62
CA GLY A 59 5.95 -12.59 15.54
C GLY A 59 6.29 -12.34 17.01
N ALA A 60 7.50 -11.85 17.30
CA ALA A 60 7.94 -11.52 18.67
C ALA A 60 7.17 -10.33 19.26
N GLU A 61 6.67 -9.42 18.40
CA GLU A 61 5.91 -8.23 18.84
C GLU A 61 4.44 -8.54 19.17
N GLU A 62 3.94 -9.76 18.89
CA GLU A 62 2.54 -10.10 19.14
C GLU A 62 2.15 -10.12 20.62
N VAL A 63 0.91 -9.65 20.88
CA VAL A 63 0.30 -9.63 22.21
C VAL A 63 -1.18 -10.03 22.11
N PRO A 64 -1.58 -11.13 22.82
CA PRO A 64 -0.75 -12.07 23.58
C PRO A 64 0.16 -12.88 22.64
N GLY A 65 1.42 -12.99 23.03
CA GLY A 65 2.43 -13.67 22.24
C GLY A 65 2.79 -15.07 22.74
N PRO A 66 3.77 -15.68 22.07
CA PRO A 66 4.40 -15.22 20.84
C PRO A 66 3.59 -15.57 19.60
N GLY A 67 3.71 -14.75 18.52
CA GLY A 67 3.23 -15.10 17.19
C GLY A 67 4.17 -16.08 16.49
N VAL A 68 4.19 -16.04 15.16
CA VAL A 68 5.04 -16.92 14.35
C VAL A 68 6.52 -16.67 14.64
N LYS A 69 7.20 -17.72 15.05
CA LYS A 69 8.67 -17.68 15.18
C LYS A 69 9.29 -17.41 13.81
N ASP A 70 10.25 -16.52 13.74
CA ASP A 70 10.94 -16.15 12.50
C ASP A 70 10.04 -15.47 11.43
N GLY A 71 8.79 -15.12 11.76
CA GLY A 71 7.93 -14.31 10.92
C GLY A 71 8.47 -12.89 10.77
N ILE A 72 8.58 -12.41 9.51
CA ILE A 72 9.02 -11.06 9.19
C ILE A 72 8.10 -10.42 8.16
N GLY A 73 7.83 -9.14 8.30
CA GLY A 73 7.01 -8.40 7.36
C GLY A 73 7.31 -6.90 7.36
N ALA A 74 6.76 -6.23 6.37
CA ALA A 74 6.81 -4.79 6.23
C ALA A 74 5.44 -4.27 5.75
N PHE A 75 5.00 -3.20 6.35
CA PHE A 75 3.79 -2.48 6.00
C PHE A 75 4.11 -1.03 5.71
N LEU A 76 3.55 -0.52 4.63
CA LEU A 76 3.56 0.90 4.26
C LEU A 76 2.13 1.30 3.96
N ILE A 77 1.73 2.50 4.38
CA ILE A 77 0.43 3.06 4.04
C ILE A 77 0.56 4.56 3.74
N ASP A 78 0.06 4.96 2.58
CA ASP A 78 -0.10 6.35 2.17
C ASP A 78 -1.50 6.82 2.50
N ILE A 79 -1.64 7.76 3.43
CA ILE A 79 -2.94 8.29 3.88
C ILE A 79 -3.15 9.68 3.29
N ALA A 80 -4.24 9.82 2.52
CA ALA A 80 -4.71 11.09 1.98
C ALA A 80 -6.19 11.28 2.37
N GLY A 81 -6.49 12.28 3.18
CA GLY A 81 -7.83 12.45 3.76
C GLY A 81 -8.25 11.22 4.56
N THR A 82 -9.33 10.57 4.16
CA THR A 82 -9.83 9.31 4.78
C THR A 82 -9.45 8.06 4.02
N LYS A 83 -8.65 8.17 2.94
CA LYS A 83 -8.23 7.03 2.14
C LYS A 83 -6.80 6.63 2.49
N GLY A 84 -6.59 5.35 2.74
CA GLY A 84 -5.29 4.74 2.93
C GLY A 84 -4.98 3.72 1.84
N CYS A 85 -3.90 3.91 1.08
CA CYS A 85 -3.41 2.91 0.13
C CYS A 85 -2.16 2.26 0.70
N TYR A 86 -2.14 0.93 0.80
CA TYR A 86 -1.08 0.23 1.50
C TYR A 86 -0.41 -0.86 0.68
N ASP A 87 0.84 -1.11 1.05
CA ASP A 87 1.66 -2.26 0.69
C ASP A 87 1.91 -3.10 1.95
N LEU A 88 1.54 -4.37 1.92
CA LEU A 88 1.85 -5.33 2.97
C LEU A 88 2.61 -6.51 2.38
N LYS A 89 3.82 -6.73 2.91
CA LYS A 89 4.66 -7.88 2.55
C LYS A 89 4.98 -8.66 3.81
N ALA A 90 4.87 -9.98 3.73
CA ALA A 90 5.26 -10.83 4.85
C ALA A 90 5.73 -12.21 4.39
N THR A 91 6.61 -12.78 5.20
CA THR A 91 7.01 -14.19 5.14
C THR A 91 6.84 -14.75 6.54
N MET A 92 5.92 -15.71 6.70
CA MET A 92 5.53 -16.19 8.00
C MET A 92 5.45 -17.73 8.11
N GLY A 93 5.70 -18.47 7.02
CA GLY A 93 5.63 -19.94 7.02
C GLY A 93 4.20 -20.50 7.08
N GLU A 94 3.22 -19.64 7.36
CA GLU A 94 1.80 -19.95 7.52
C GLU A 94 0.96 -19.12 6.55
N LYS A 95 -0.27 -19.58 6.28
CA LYS A 95 -1.20 -18.82 5.44
C LYS A 95 -1.81 -17.66 6.20
N PRO A 96 -1.71 -16.42 5.71
CA PRO A 96 -2.46 -15.32 6.30
C PRO A 96 -3.96 -15.51 6.10
N THR A 97 -4.74 -15.12 7.10
CA THR A 97 -6.20 -15.15 7.05
C THR A 97 -6.83 -13.78 7.15
N LYS A 98 -6.19 -12.87 7.89
CA LYS A 98 -6.66 -11.50 8.13
C LYS A 98 -5.48 -10.57 8.38
N ALA A 99 -5.69 -9.28 8.18
CA ALA A 99 -4.80 -8.23 8.63
C ALA A 99 -5.63 -7.02 9.07
N HIS A 100 -5.16 -6.30 10.10
CA HIS A 100 -5.90 -5.17 10.68
C HIS A 100 -4.97 -4.05 11.11
N ILE A 101 -5.52 -2.83 11.22
CA ILE A 101 -4.94 -1.77 12.05
C ILE A 101 -5.72 -1.72 13.36
N HIS A 102 -5.00 -1.72 14.46
CA HIS A 102 -5.53 -1.64 15.80
C HIS A 102 -5.08 -0.37 16.52
N GLN A 103 -5.83 0.02 17.55
CA GLN A 103 -5.38 1.01 18.52
C GLN A 103 -4.71 0.28 19.69
N GLY A 104 -3.47 0.64 19.98
CA GLY A 104 -2.69 0.10 21.11
C GLY A 104 -1.24 0.50 20.98
N ALA A 105 -0.62 0.89 22.09
CA ALA A 105 0.82 1.09 22.17
C ALA A 105 1.58 -0.23 22.09
N GLU A 106 2.89 -0.18 21.96
CA GLU A 106 3.75 -1.37 22.03
C GLU A 106 3.46 -2.20 23.29
N GLY A 107 3.34 -3.51 23.11
CA GLY A 107 3.01 -4.45 24.18
C GLY A 107 1.56 -4.43 24.68
N VAL A 108 0.67 -3.63 24.06
CA VAL A 108 -0.75 -3.54 24.46
C VAL A 108 -1.63 -4.05 23.32
N SER A 109 -2.48 -5.06 23.62
CA SER A 109 -3.54 -5.50 22.72
C SER A 109 -4.72 -4.52 22.78
N GLY A 110 -5.29 -4.18 21.64
CA GLY A 110 -6.37 -3.21 21.54
C GLY A 110 -7.38 -3.52 20.42
N PRO A 111 -8.45 -2.73 20.31
CA PRO A 111 -9.53 -2.99 19.37
C PRO A 111 -9.08 -2.81 17.90
N VAL A 112 -9.72 -3.58 17.00
CA VAL A 112 -9.61 -3.40 15.56
C VAL A 112 -10.27 -2.07 15.18
N LEU A 113 -9.58 -1.27 14.39
CA LEU A 113 -10.11 -0.01 13.83
C LEU A 113 -10.32 -0.10 12.32
N VAL A 114 -9.43 -0.79 11.61
CA VAL A 114 -9.47 -0.91 10.15
C VAL A 114 -9.20 -2.36 9.78
N ASP A 115 -10.10 -2.93 9.01
CA ASP A 115 -9.90 -4.22 8.37
C ASP A 115 -9.12 -4.01 7.07
N LEU A 116 -7.94 -4.60 6.99
CA LEU A 116 -7.06 -4.54 5.82
C LEU A 116 -7.30 -5.72 4.87
N MET A 117 -8.45 -6.41 5.00
CA MET A 117 -8.80 -7.64 4.27
C MET A 117 -8.36 -7.62 2.80
N PRO A 118 -7.16 -7.98 2.50
CA PRO A 118 -6.80 -8.32 1.14
C PRO A 118 -7.32 -9.71 0.81
N ALA A 119 -7.66 -9.92 -0.45
CA ALA A 119 -7.73 -11.26 -0.96
C ALA A 119 -6.31 -11.84 -0.96
N PHE A 120 -5.93 -12.52 0.11
CA PHE A 120 -4.69 -13.30 0.11
C PHE A 120 -4.82 -14.44 -0.90
N ALA A 121 -3.81 -14.60 -1.76
CA ALA A 121 -3.78 -15.76 -2.65
C ALA A 121 -3.73 -17.03 -1.81
N PRO A 122 -4.62 -18.01 -2.06
CA PRO A 122 -4.63 -19.23 -1.27
C PRO A 122 -3.28 -19.99 -1.42
N GLY A 123 -2.63 -20.30 -0.33
CA GLY A 123 -1.51 -21.22 -0.31
C GLY A 123 -0.12 -20.64 -0.12
N GLU A 124 0.04 -19.32 -0.05
CA GLU A 124 1.35 -18.70 0.06
C GLU A 124 1.69 -18.34 1.50
N SER A 125 2.82 -18.82 2.00
CA SER A 125 3.41 -18.45 3.28
C SER A 125 4.26 -17.17 3.20
N ALA A 126 4.54 -16.71 1.99
CA ALA A 126 5.14 -15.42 1.67
C ALA A 126 4.23 -14.69 0.69
N PHE A 127 3.84 -13.48 0.99
CA PHE A 127 2.89 -12.72 0.19
C PHE A 127 3.23 -11.24 0.09
N THR A 128 2.73 -10.61 -0.95
CA THR A 128 2.71 -9.16 -1.14
C THR A 128 1.32 -8.76 -1.61
N THR A 129 0.72 -7.78 -0.95
CA THR A 129 -0.56 -7.22 -1.37
C THR A 129 -0.49 -5.69 -1.37
N LYS A 130 -1.18 -5.08 -2.34
CA LYS A 130 -1.35 -3.63 -2.48
C LYS A 130 -2.82 -3.34 -2.65
N GLN A 131 -3.39 -2.56 -1.75
CA GLN A 131 -4.80 -2.20 -1.78
C GLN A 131 -5.03 -0.83 -1.16
N CYS A 132 -6.23 -0.29 -1.40
CA CYS A 132 -6.69 0.91 -0.73
C CYS A 132 -7.92 0.59 0.11
N VAL A 133 -8.00 1.21 1.28
CA VAL A 133 -9.12 1.11 2.22
C VAL A 133 -9.60 2.49 2.62
N ASP A 134 -10.86 2.59 3.01
CA ASP A 134 -11.38 3.78 3.64
C ASP A 134 -11.14 3.68 5.15
N LEU A 135 -10.52 4.73 5.70
CA LEU A 135 -10.28 4.85 7.13
C LEU A 135 -11.53 5.47 7.78
N PRO A 136 -12.19 4.81 8.73
CA PRO A 136 -13.44 5.31 9.30
C PRO A 136 -13.27 6.63 10.04
N GLY A 137 -14.21 7.55 9.83
CA GLY A 137 -14.37 8.76 10.61
C GLY A 137 -13.08 9.55 10.86
N ASP A 138 -12.70 9.66 12.12
CA ASP A 138 -11.53 10.40 12.59
C ASP A 138 -10.26 9.52 12.75
N VAL A 139 -10.32 8.24 12.39
CA VAL A 139 -9.21 7.29 12.54
C VAL A 139 -7.98 7.77 11.77
N ALA A 140 -8.13 8.24 10.52
CA ALA A 140 -7.03 8.75 9.73
C ALA A 140 -6.28 9.89 10.46
N ALA A 141 -7.02 10.88 10.97
CA ALA A 141 -6.43 12.01 11.69
C ALA A 141 -5.72 11.58 12.97
N LYS A 142 -6.31 10.67 13.73
CA LYS A 142 -5.73 10.13 14.97
C LYS A 142 -4.45 9.34 14.70
N VAL A 143 -4.46 8.44 13.69
CA VAL A 143 -3.29 7.64 13.30
C VAL A 143 -2.15 8.53 12.82
N LEU A 144 -2.45 9.59 12.05
CA LEU A 144 -1.44 10.54 11.57
C LEU A 144 -0.88 11.42 12.70
N ALA A 145 -1.70 11.74 13.71
CA ALA A 145 -1.26 12.55 14.86
C ALA A 145 -0.27 11.79 15.74
N ASP A 146 -0.57 10.55 16.07
CA ASP A 146 0.29 9.68 16.89
C ASP A 146 0.30 8.24 16.36
N PRO A 147 1.10 7.94 15.33
CA PRO A 147 1.20 6.59 14.78
C PRO A 147 1.62 5.54 15.81
N SER A 148 2.42 5.92 16.80
CA SER A 148 2.94 5.00 17.82
C SER A 148 1.86 4.42 18.75
N ALA A 149 0.67 5.03 18.78
CA ALA A 149 -0.49 4.50 19.49
C ALA A 149 -1.28 3.46 18.67
N TYR A 150 -0.78 3.06 17.50
CA TYR A 150 -1.46 2.12 16.59
C TYR A 150 -0.49 1.08 16.05
N TYR A 151 -1.00 -0.10 15.74
CA TYR A 151 -0.21 -1.18 15.17
C TYR A 151 -0.96 -1.90 14.07
N VAL A 152 -0.19 -2.57 13.22
CA VAL A 152 -0.70 -3.51 12.23
C VAL A 152 -0.42 -4.92 12.71
N ASN A 153 -1.39 -5.82 12.56
CA ASN A 153 -1.13 -7.23 12.71
C ASN A 153 -1.68 -8.07 11.56
N VAL A 154 -1.12 -9.25 11.40
CA VAL A 154 -1.53 -10.29 10.46
C VAL A 154 -1.85 -11.52 11.24
N HIS A 155 -2.94 -12.21 10.89
CA HIS A 155 -3.38 -13.46 11.51
C HIS A 155 -3.20 -14.64 10.57
N SER A 156 -3.12 -15.84 11.14
CA SER A 156 -3.21 -17.11 10.42
C SER A 156 -4.26 -18.01 11.07
N ALA A 157 -4.46 -19.21 10.53
CA ALA A 157 -5.32 -20.21 11.14
C ALA A 157 -4.69 -20.79 12.43
N GLU A 158 -3.36 -20.88 12.45
CA GLU A 158 -2.55 -21.38 13.56
C GLU A 158 -2.40 -20.32 14.66
N HIS A 159 -2.41 -19.03 14.29
CA HIS A 159 -2.33 -17.88 15.20
C HIS A 159 -3.53 -16.95 15.00
N PRO A 160 -4.73 -17.35 15.45
CA PRO A 160 -5.96 -16.58 15.26
C PRO A 160 -5.98 -15.27 16.06
N ASP A 161 -5.21 -15.17 17.14
CA ASP A 161 -5.07 -13.96 17.97
C ASP A 161 -4.01 -12.99 17.41
N GLY A 162 -3.11 -13.46 16.56
CA GLY A 162 -2.06 -12.67 15.90
C GLY A 162 -0.83 -13.51 15.58
N ALA A 163 -0.42 -13.46 14.32
CA ALA A 163 0.77 -14.15 13.81
C ALA A 163 1.98 -13.23 13.79
N MET A 164 1.80 -11.99 13.37
CA MET A 164 2.85 -10.96 13.34
C MET A 164 2.24 -9.59 13.60
N ARG A 165 2.99 -8.76 14.32
CA ARG A 165 2.62 -7.39 14.66
C ARG A 165 3.76 -6.42 14.40
N GLY A 166 3.44 -5.15 14.14
CA GLY A 166 4.39 -4.05 14.08
C GLY A 166 3.74 -2.71 14.39
N GLN A 167 4.42 -1.90 15.20
CA GLN A 167 3.95 -0.57 15.57
C GLN A 167 4.08 0.39 14.40
N LEU A 168 3.07 1.25 14.16
CA LEU A 168 3.14 2.27 13.13
C LEU A 168 4.12 3.37 13.54
N ALA A 169 4.84 3.89 12.54
CA ALA A 169 5.76 5.01 12.66
C ALA A 169 5.71 5.87 11.40
N LYS A 170 6.12 7.13 11.50
CA LYS A 170 6.33 8.00 10.33
C LYS A 170 7.47 7.45 9.47
N PHE A 171 7.30 7.54 8.16
CA PHE A 171 8.33 7.12 7.19
C PHE A 171 9.53 8.08 7.18
#